data_52f5ad760824bd08aaf6b7d00932103d
#
_entry.id   52f5ad760824bd08aaf6b7d00932103d
#
_cell.length_a   1.000
_cell.length_b   1.000
_cell.length_c   1.000
_cell.angle_alpha   90.00
_cell.angle_beta   90.00
_cell.angle_gamma   90.00
#
_symmetry.space_group_name_H-M   'P 1'
#
loop_
_entity.id
_entity.type
_entity.pdbx_description
1 polymer ?
#
loop_
_entity_poly.entity_id
_entity_poly.type
_entity_poly.pdbx_seq_one_letter_code
_entity_poly.pdbx_strand_id
1 'polypeptide(L)'
;MCGISGIIKNFISENEINDVVKMNHELSHRGPDLAKVTNNKNFVFGHTRLSILDLSERATQPMESKNQRYTIVYNGEIYNHNDIKKKLQLENKFNCIGHSDTEILLNSIEVWGLKKTLSLIYGMYAFAIHDQKENKFYLVRDKIGEKPLYYTKQNKEIIFSSEIRPICSLKRFQKKLNLNQLSNYFKYNYIPSPHTIFENVYKLNPGSLIEIDGHNLNIKNE
;
A
#
# COMPACT_ATOMS: atom_id res chain seq x y z
N MET A 1 -5.33 -12.65 -5.04
CA MET A 1 -4.88 -11.23 -4.98
C MET A 1 -4.16 -11.02 -3.67
N CYS A 2 -3.02 -10.34 -3.67
CA CYS A 2 -2.31 -10.06 -2.42
C CYS A 2 -3.10 -9.14 -1.47
N GLY A 3 -2.73 -9.12 -0.20
CA GLY A 3 -3.21 -8.16 0.78
C GLY A 3 -2.05 -7.29 1.26
N ILE A 4 -2.31 -6.00 1.44
CA ILE A 4 -1.36 -5.07 2.05
C ILE A 4 -1.99 -4.42 3.27
N SER A 5 -1.17 -4.16 4.28
CA SER A 5 -1.57 -3.49 5.52
C SER A 5 -0.40 -2.71 6.10
N GLY A 6 -0.67 -1.76 6.97
CA GLY A 6 0.40 -1.08 7.68
C GLY A 6 -0.08 0.00 8.63
N ILE A 7 0.84 0.40 9.48
CA ILE A 7 0.71 1.48 10.45
C ILE A 7 1.91 2.42 10.30
N ILE A 8 1.65 3.71 10.18
CA ILE A 8 2.64 4.79 10.12
C ILE A 8 2.44 5.66 11.38
N LYS A 9 3.49 5.85 12.16
CA LYS A 9 3.47 6.55 13.45
C LYS A 9 4.86 7.05 13.78
N ASN A 10 4.99 8.09 14.58
CA ASN A 10 6.31 8.64 14.93
C ASN A 10 7.23 7.68 15.67
N PHE A 11 6.65 6.72 16.39
CA PHE A 11 7.38 5.67 17.09
C PHE A 11 6.56 4.38 17.08
N ILE A 12 7.15 3.31 16.57
CA ILE A 12 6.57 1.97 16.53
C ILE A 12 7.01 1.18 17.76
N SER A 13 6.05 0.55 18.41
CA SER A 13 6.25 -0.41 19.51
C SER A 13 5.83 -1.82 19.08
N GLU A 14 6.05 -2.77 19.96
CA GLU A 14 5.60 -4.16 19.78
C GLU A 14 4.08 -4.28 19.53
N ASN A 15 3.31 -3.36 20.10
CA ASN A 15 1.85 -3.34 19.91
C ASN A 15 1.47 -3.10 18.45
N GLU A 16 2.10 -2.13 17.78
CA GLU A 16 1.83 -1.85 16.36
C GLU A 16 2.29 -3.00 15.46
N ILE A 17 3.40 -3.68 15.82
CA ILE A 17 3.88 -4.87 15.09
C ILE A 17 2.84 -5.99 15.20
N ASN A 18 2.38 -6.30 16.40
CA ASN A 18 1.36 -7.32 16.66
C ASN A 18 0.03 -6.98 15.98
N ASP A 19 -0.34 -5.71 15.93
CA ASP A 19 -1.53 -5.25 15.23
C ASP A 19 -1.43 -5.51 13.72
N VAL A 20 -0.28 -5.24 13.07
CA VAL A 20 -0.10 -5.53 11.63
C VAL A 20 -0.05 -7.03 11.37
N VAL A 21 0.53 -7.83 12.27
CA VAL A 21 0.45 -9.30 12.19
C VAL A 21 -1.01 -9.76 12.21
N LYS A 22 -1.83 -9.20 13.11
CA LYS A 22 -3.27 -9.48 13.17
C LYS A 22 -4.00 -9.02 11.91
N MET A 23 -3.66 -7.83 11.38
CA MET A 23 -4.22 -7.34 10.12
C MET A 23 -3.89 -8.28 8.95
N ASN A 24 -2.68 -8.82 8.88
CA ASN A 24 -2.29 -9.81 7.88
C ASN A 24 -3.11 -11.11 8.02
N HIS A 25 -3.38 -11.57 9.25
CA HIS A 25 -4.23 -12.73 9.47
C HIS A 25 -5.65 -12.50 8.91
N GLU A 26 -6.22 -11.30 9.11
CA GLU A 26 -7.52 -10.93 8.53
C GLU A 26 -7.50 -10.86 6.99
N LEU A 27 -6.31 -10.71 6.37
CA LEU A 27 -6.10 -10.69 4.92
C LEU A 27 -5.64 -12.03 4.34
N SER A 28 -5.58 -13.11 5.13
CA SER A 28 -5.06 -14.41 4.70
C SER A 28 -5.80 -15.00 3.50
N HIS A 29 -7.11 -14.75 3.38
CA HIS A 29 -7.92 -15.16 2.22
C HIS A 29 -7.49 -14.51 0.90
N ARG A 30 -6.79 -13.37 0.94
CA ARG A 30 -6.26 -12.69 -0.24
C ARG A 30 -4.91 -13.26 -0.68
N GLY A 31 -4.10 -13.67 0.25
CA GLY A 31 -2.76 -14.17 -0.01
C GLY A 31 -2.38 -15.27 0.98
N PRO A 32 -2.77 -16.52 0.68
CA PRO A 32 -2.57 -17.64 1.60
C PRO A 32 -1.14 -18.20 1.60
N ASP A 33 -0.30 -17.84 0.61
CA ASP A 33 0.98 -18.53 0.38
C ASP A 33 2.06 -18.09 1.38
N LEU A 34 2.08 -16.80 1.74
CA LEU A 34 3.06 -16.25 2.69
C LEU A 34 2.53 -14.96 3.32
N ALA A 35 2.73 -14.81 4.62
CA ALA A 35 2.52 -13.56 5.34
C ALA A 35 3.84 -13.06 5.92
N LYS A 36 4.18 -11.79 5.67
CA LYS A 36 5.40 -11.16 6.19
C LYS A 36 5.13 -9.77 6.71
N VAL A 37 5.88 -9.36 7.72
CA VAL A 37 5.86 -8.03 8.31
C VAL A 37 7.29 -7.50 8.35
N THR A 38 7.45 -6.22 8.05
CA THR A 38 8.72 -5.49 8.22
C THR A 38 8.41 -4.17 8.93
N ASN A 39 9.30 -3.77 9.80
CA ASN A 39 9.14 -2.52 10.54
C ASN A 39 10.46 -1.75 10.64
N ASN A 40 10.33 -0.46 10.89
CA ASN A 40 11.40 0.36 11.39
C ASN A 40 10.86 1.31 12.49
N LYS A 41 11.59 2.40 12.79
CA LYS A 41 11.23 3.33 13.87
C LYS A 41 9.84 3.92 13.73
N ASN A 42 9.35 4.19 12.51
CA ASN A 42 8.15 4.97 12.25
C ASN A 42 7.11 4.29 11.36
N PHE A 43 7.29 3.04 10.98
CA PHE A 43 6.27 2.25 10.30
C PHE A 43 6.35 0.76 10.59
N VAL A 44 5.22 0.09 10.39
CA VAL A 44 5.12 -1.36 10.21
C VAL A 44 4.33 -1.59 8.93
N PHE A 45 4.91 -2.35 8.00
CA PHE A 45 4.25 -2.80 6.77
C PHE A 45 4.04 -4.31 6.79
N GLY A 46 2.86 -4.74 6.39
CA GLY A 46 2.45 -6.13 6.28
C GLY A 46 2.00 -6.48 4.87
N HIS A 47 2.32 -7.70 4.45
CA HIS A 47 1.95 -8.24 3.16
C HIS A 47 1.48 -9.68 3.30
N THR A 48 0.37 -10.03 2.62
CA THR A 48 -0.07 -11.42 2.42
C THR A 48 0.00 -11.73 0.93
N ARG A 49 0.76 -12.78 0.59
CA ARG A 49 1.16 -13.08 -0.79
C ARG A 49 0.26 -14.13 -1.41
N LEU A 50 -0.19 -13.86 -2.63
CA LEU A 50 -0.62 -14.84 -3.61
C LEU A 50 0.43 -14.86 -4.73
N SER A 51 1.16 -15.96 -4.88
CA SER A 51 2.28 -16.10 -5.81
C SER A 51 1.77 -16.38 -7.21
N ILE A 52 1.99 -15.46 -8.18
CA ILE A 52 1.49 -15.58 -9.56
C ILE A 52 2.63 -15.45 -10.58
N LEU A 53 3.31 -14.30 -10.64
CA LEU A 53 4.31 -14.01 -11.67
C LEU A 53 5.70 -14.56 -11.34
N ASP A 54 6.13 -14.45 -10.11
CA ASP A 54 7.41 -14.94 -9.62
C ASP A 54 7.17 -15.77 -8.37
N LEU A 55 7.45 -17.06 -8.43
CA LEU A 55 7.23 -18.00 -7.31
C LEU A 55 8.40 -18.04 -6.33
N SER A 56 9.51 -17.38 -6.66
CA SER A 56 10.70 -17.38 -5.80
C SER A 56 10.52 -16.49 -4.56
N GLU A 57 11.38 -16.72 -3.57
CA GLU A 57 11.43 -15.88 -2.36
C GLU A 57 11.85 -14.42 -2.65
N ARG A 58 12.48 -14.16 -3.83
CA ARG A 58 12.91 -12.82 -4.25
C ARG A 58 11.76 -11.85 -4.48
N ALA A 59 10.56 -12.36 -4.80
CA ALA A 59 9.35 -11.56 -4.94
C ALA A 59 8.60 -11.36 -3.60
N THR A 60 9.20 -11.72 -2.48
CA THR A 60 8.59 -11.55 -1.15
C THR A 60 8.54 -10.08 -0.77
N GLN A 61 7.41 -9.69 -0.20
CA GLN A 61 7.16 -8.33 0.28
C GLN A 61 6.87 -8.35 1.80
N PRO A 62 7.10 -7.27 2.53
CA PRO A 62 7.59 -5.96 2.09
C PRO A 62 8.95 -6.07 1.41
N MET A 63 9.15 -5.32 0.31
CA MET A 63 10.36 -5.36 -0.51
C MET A 63 11.13 -4.06 -0.38
N GLU A 64 12.45 -4.15 -0.23
CA GLU A 64 13.33 -2.99 -0.18
C GLU A 64 14.04 -2.78 -1.52
N SER A 65 14.24 -1.52 -1.89
CA SER A 65 15.09 -1.16 -3.03
C SER A 65 16.56 -1.51 -2.75
N LYS A 66 17.33 -1.74 -3.80
CA LYS A 66 18.73 -2.20 -3.67
C LYS A 66 19.62 -1.22 -2.90
N ASN A 67 19.35 0.09 -3.01
CA ASN A 67 20.04 1.13 -2.24
C ASN A 67 19.41 1.36 -0.86
N GLN A 68 18.42 0.55 -0.44
CA GLN A 68 17.70 0.63 0.83
C GLN A 68 16.94 1.97 1.06
N ARG A 69 16.77 2.77 0.00
CA ARG A 69 16.03 4.02 0.11
C ARG A 69 14.52 3.82 0.23
N TYR A 70 14.00 2.82 -0.49
CA TYR A 70 12.57 2.59 -0.55
C TYR A 70 12.17 1.24 0.03
N THR A 71 11.07 1.22 0.77
CA THR A 71 10.38 -0.01 1.21
C THR A 71 8.95 0.02 0.70
N ILE A 72 8.51 -1.01 -0.01
CA ILE A 72 7.18 -1.10 -0.64
C ILE A 72 6.40 -2.32 -0.17
N VAL A 73 5.07 -2.15 -0.05
CA VAL A 73 4.07 -3.23 -0.07
C VAL A 73 3.08 -2.94 -1.19
N TYR A 74 2.88 -3.91 -2.05
CA TYR A 74 2.19 -3.77 -3.32
C TYR A 74 1.20 -4.92 -3.54
N ASN A 75 0.01 -4.58 -3.98
CA ASN A 75 -1.01 -5.51 -4.45
C ASN A 75 -1.46 -5.08 -5.84
N GLY A 76 -1.09 -5.83 -6.86
CA GLY A 76 -1.46 -5.47 -8.22
C GLY A 76 -0.76 -6.29 -9.29
N GLU A 77 -0.84 -5.76 -10.50
CA GLU A 77 -0.13 -6.21 -11.69
C GLU A 77 0.12 -5.02 -12.62
N ILE A 78 1.38 -4.79 -12.97
CA ILE A 78 1.78 -3.78 -13.95
C ILE A 78 1.86 -4.44 -15.31
N TYR A 79 0.88 -4.21 -16.17
CA TYR A 79 0.74 -4.89 -17.46
C TYR A 79 1.91 -4.61 -18.42
N ASN A 80 2.45 -3.40 -18.40
CA ASN A 80 3.57 -3.00 -19.23
C ASN A 80 4.94 -3.10 -18.54
N HIS A 81 5.08 -3.95 -17.50
CA HIS A 81 6.34 -4.10 -16.76
C HIS A 81 7.52 -4.46 -17.66
N ASN A 82 7.30 -5.26 -18.72
CA ASN A 82 8.34 -5.59 -19.69
C ASN A 82 8.82 -4.38 -20.50
N ASP A 83 7.95 -3.43 -20.84
CA ASP A 83 8.34 -2.21 -21.55
C ASP A 83 9.08 -1.25 -20.62
N ILE A 84 8.67 -1.18 -19.36
CA ILE A 84 9.41 -0.44 -18.32
C ILE A 84 10.81 -1.04 -18.14
N LYS A 85 10.91 -2.37 -18.05
CA LYS A 85 12.20 -3.09 -17.98
C LYS A 85 13.12 -2.73 -19.15
N LYS A 86 12.61 -2.78 -20.38
CA LYS A 86 13.39 -2.42 -21.59
C LYS A 86 13.90 -0.98 -21.52
N LYS A 87 13.07 -0.02 -21.08
CA LYS A 87 13.47 1.38 -20.92
C LYS A 87 14.61 1.53 -19.90
N LEU A 88 14.51 0.88 -18.74
CA LEU A 88 15.56 0.89 -17.73
C LEU A 88 16.88 0.28 -18.25
N GLN A 89 16.78 -0.80 -19.04
CA GLN A 89 17.95 -1.42 -19.68
C GLN A 89 18.62 -0.51 -20.71
N LEU A 90 17.85 0.16 -21.55
CA LEU A 90 18.38 1.12 -22.54
C LEU A 90 19.09 2.31 -21.89
N GLU A 91 18.67 2.71 -20.69
CA GLU A 91 19.32 3.76 -19.91
C GLU A 91 20.52 3.22 -19.07
N ASN A 92 20.87 1.93 -19.19
CA ASN A 92 21.86 1.24 -18.34
C ASN A 92 21.59 1.39 -16.83
N LYS A 93 20.31 1.46 -16.44
CA LYS A 93 19.86 1.68 -15.06
C LYS A 93 19.04 0.51 -14.51
N PHE A 94 18.94 -0.60 -15.26
CA PHE A 94 18.23 -1.79 -14.81
C PHE A 94 19.06 -2.54 -13.79
N ASN A 95 18.51 -2.73 -12.59
CA ASN A 95 19.20 -3.32 -11.45
C ASN A 95 18.30 -4.28 -10.66
N CYS A 96 17.53 -5.10 -11.38
CA CYS A 96 16.68 -6.12 -10.79
C CYS A 96 17.35 -7.50 -10.87
N ILE A 97 17.09 -8.35 -9.87
CA ILE A 97 17.61 -9.70 -9.76
C ILE A 97 16.51 -10.74 -10.08
N GLY A 98 15.26 -10.41 -9.75
CA GLY A 98 14.08 -11.24 -9.97
C GLY A 98 13.33 -10.89 -11.26
N HIS A 99 12.13 -11.41 -11.33
CA HIS A 99 11.23 -11.23 -12.48
C HIS A 99 9.88 -10.59 -12.11
N SER A 100 9.71 -10.18 -10.85
CA SER A 100 8.46 -9.59 -10.39
C SER A 100 8.28 -8.17 -10.93
N ASP A 101 7.04 -7.84 -11.26
CA ASP A 101 6.65 -6.46 -11.61
C ASP A 101 6.87 -5.49 -10.44
N THR A 102 6.77 -5.97 -9.20
CA THR A 102 7.08 -5.19 -7.98
C THR A 102 8.52 -4.70 -7.96
N GLU A 103 9.48 -5.56 -8.31
CA GLU A 103 10.90 -5.19 -8.35
C GLU A 103 11.17 -4.17 -9.48
N ILE A 104 10.51 -4.35 -10.63
CA ILE A 104 10.59 -3.40 -11.75
C ILE A 104 9.98 -2.04 -11.36
N LEU A 105 8.83 -2.04 -10.67
CA LEU A 105 8.22 -0.83 -10.13
C LEU A 105 9.17 -0.11 -9.18
N LEU A 106 9.73 -0.83 -8.23
CA LEU A 106 10.63 -0.26 -7.22
C LEU A 106 11.89 0.31 -7.86
N ASN A 107 12.50 -0.40 -8.82
CA ASN A 107 13.66 0.09 -9.58
C ASN A 107 13.31 1.32 -10.42
N SER A 108 12.12 1.38 -11.05
CA SER A 108 11.70 2.55 -11.80
C SER A 108 11.46 3.77 -10.91
N ILE A 109 10.94 3.59 -9.70
CA ILE A 109 10.80 4.66 -8.71
C ILE A 109 12.18 5.16 -8.26
N GLU A 110 13.12 4.26 -8.06
CA GLU A 110 14.51 4.62 -7.69
C GLU A 110 15.20 5.45 -8.74
N VAL A 111 14.98 5.11 -10.03
CA VAL A 111 15.65 5.77 -11.18
C VAL A 111 14.95 7.05 -11.61
N TRP A 112 13.63 7.05 -11.72
CA TRP A 112 12.87 8.17 -12.31
C TRP A 112 12.07 8.97 -11.28
N GLY A 113 11.95 8.49 -10.05
CA GLY A 113 11.07 9.04 -9.04
C GLY A 113 9.62 8.58 -9.21
N LEU A 114 8.85 8.69 -8.11
CA LEU A 114 7.49 8.17 -8.03
C LEU A 114 6.55 8.76 -9.09
N LYS A 115 6.49 10.08 -9.22
CA LYS A 115 5.54 10.75 -10.13
C LYS A 115 5.77 10.36 -11.61
N LYS A 116 7.03 10.33 -12.06
CA LYS A 116 7.35 9.93 -13.43
C LYS A 116 7.03 8.46 -13.65
N THR A 117 7.34 7.59 -12.70
CA THR A 117 7.00 6.17 -12.78
C THR A 117 5.48 5.98 -12.93
N LEU A 118 4.67 6.64 -12.10
CA LEU A 118 3.20 6.56 -12.17
C LEU A 118 2.62 7.05 -13.51
N SER A 119 3.28 7.97 -14.18
CA SER A 119 2.85 8.40 -15.52
C SER A 119 3.14 7.39 -16.63
N LEU A 120 4.06 6.46 -16.39
CA LEU A 120 4.54 5.48 -17.37
C LEU A 120 3.92 4.09 -17.22
N ILE A 121 3.49 3.73 -16.03
CA ILE A 121 2.94 2.39 -15.74
C ILE A 121 1.47 2.29 -16.10
N TYR A 122 1.07 1.11 -16.59
CA TYR A 122 -0.31 0.71 -16.81
C TYR A 122 -0.59 -0.59 -16.07
N GLY A 123 -1.73 -0.66 -15.41
CA GLY A 123 -2.10 -1.85 -14.68
C GLY A 123 -3.11 -1.57 -13.57
N MET A 124 -3.41 -2.59 -12.82
CA MET A 124 -4.25 -2.57 -11.64
C MET A 124 -3.39 -2.66 -10.40
N TYR A 125 -3.37 -1.63 -9.56
CA TYR A 125 -2.49 -1.63 -8.39
C TYR A 125 -2.97 -0.77 -7.23
N ALA A 126 -2.59 -1.20 -6.05
CA ALA A 126 -2.55 -0.37 -4.85
C ALA A 126 -1.27 -0.70 -4.09
N PHE A 127 -0.59 0.33 -3.60
CA PHE A 127 0.64 0.13 -2.82
C PHE A 127 0.87 1.24 -1.80
N ALA A 128 1.67 0.89 -0.80
CA ALA A 128 2.27 1.84 0.12
C ALA A 128 3.79 1.78 -0.03
N ILE A 129 4.44 2.93 -0.08
CA ILE A 129 5.89 3.04 -0.18
C ILE A 129 6.42 4.07 0.80
N HIS A 130 7.53 3.74 1.46
CA HIS A 130 8.31 4.62 2.31
C HIS A 130 9.57 5.08 1.57
N ASP A 131 9.82 6.38 1.52
CA ASP A 131 11.10 6.98 1.11
C ASP A 131 11.89 7.35 2.38
N GLN A 132 12.88 6.54 2.69
CA GLN A 132 13.70 6.72 3.90
C GLN A 132 14.50 8.03 3.88
N LYS A 133 14.94 8.46 2.69
CA LYS A 133 15.75 9.68 2.53
C LYS A 133 14.95 10.93 2.86
N GLU A 134 13.72 11.00 2.34
CA GLU A 134 12.83 12.15 2.54
C GLU A 134 11.94 12.00 3.78
N ASN A 135 11.97 10.82 4.43
CA ASN A 135 11.05 10.41 5.48
C ASN A 135 9.59 10.68 5.12
N LYS A 136 9.20 10.22 3.92
CA LYS A 136 7.86 10.36 3.37
C LYS A 136 7.25 9.01 3.07
N PHE A 137 5.94 8.94 3.23
CA PHE A 137 5.17 7.76 2.83
C PHE A 137 4.18 8.14 1.73
N TYR A 138 3.92 7.20 0.86
CA TYR A 138 2.94 7.38 -0.19
C TYR A 138 1.97 6.21 -0.21
N LEU A 139 0.66 6.52 -0.26
CA LEU A 139 -0.38 5.54 -0.56
C LEU A 139 -0.87 5.83 -1.97
N VAL A 140 -0.84 4.84 -2.84
CA VAL A 140 -1.13 4.98 -4.27
C VAL A 140 -2.20 4.00 -4.69
N ARG A 141 -3.11 4.44 -5.55
CA ARG A 141 -4.15 3.61 -6.16
C ARG A 141 -4.21 3.82 -7.66
N ASP A 142 -4.43 2.75 -8.41
CA ASP A 142 -4.50 2.77 -9.86
C ASP A 142 -5.59 3.70 -10.42
N LYS A 143 -5.45 4.06 -11.71
CA LYS A 143 -6.28 5.07 -12.39
C LYS A 143 -7.78 4.79 -12.35
N ILE A 144 -8.19 3.53 -12.34
CA ILE A 144 -9.60 3.11 -12.37
C ILE A 144 -10.07 2.70 -10.96
N GLY A 145 -9.11 2.43 -10.04
CA GLY A 145 -9.39 1.98 -8.68
C GLY A 145 -9.77 0.50 -8.62
N GLU A 146 -9.19 -0.32 -9.48
CA GLU A 146 -9.43 -1.76 -9.48
C GLU A 146 -8.94 -2.44 -8.21
N LYS A 147 -7.75 -2.04 -7.71
CA LYS A 147 -7.27 -2.53 -6.43
C LYS A 147 -7.75 -1.62 -5.29
N PRO A 148 -8.34 -2.21 -4.23
CA PRO A 148 -8.81 -1.44 -3.10
C PRO A 148 -7.65 -0.99 -2.20
N LEU A 149 -7.79 0.22 -1.64
CA LEU A 149 -6.93 0.73 -0.58
C LEU A 149 -7.75 1.63 0.35
N TYR A 150 -7.78 1.26 1.62
CA TYR A 150 -8.46 1.99 2.68
C TYR A 150 -7.45 2.55 3.66
N TYR A 151 -7.76 3.69 4.24
CA TYR A 151 -6.92 4.31 5.26
C TYR A 151 -7.75 5.08 6.29
N THR A 152 -7.16 5.28 7.45
CA THR A 152 -7.67 6.14 8.52
C THR A 152 -6.54 6.91 9.16
N LYS A 153 -6.82 8.14 9.60
CA LYS A 153 -5.91 8.93 10.43
C LYS A 153 -6.57 9.17 11.78
N GLN A 154 -6.02 8.58 12.82
CA GLN A 154 -6.51 8.75 14.19
C GLN A 154 -5.37 8.56 15.19
N ASN A 155 -5.51 9.14 16.40
CA ASN A 155 -4.55 8.95 17.51
C ASN A 155 -3.07 9.16 17.13
N LYS A 156 -2.77 10.12 16.25
CA LYS A 156 -1.42 10.41 15.74
C LYS A 156 -0.79 9.20 15.03
N GLU A 157 -1.58 8.43 14.34
CA GLU A 157 -1.15 7.35 13.46
C GLU A 157 -1.99 7.33 12.18
N ILE A 158 -1.43 6.74 11.13
CA ILE A 158 -2.14 6.42 9.89
C ILE A 158 -2.10 4.93 9.73
N ILE A 159 -3.28 4.33 9.54
CA ILE A 159 -3.45 2.90 9.33
C ILE A 159 -4.00 2.72 7.93
N PHE A 160 -3.47 1.78 7.16
CA PHE A 160 -3.97 1.45 5.83
C PHE A 160 -4.11 -0.06 5.64
N SER A 161 -5.01 -0.46 4.73
CA SER A 161 -5.21 -1.86 4.37
C SER A 161 -5.93 -2.00 3.04
N SER A 162 -5.74 -3.15 2.39
CA SER A 162 -6.50 -3.54 1.19
C SER A 162 -8.00 -3.68 1.46
N GLU A 163 -8.41 -3.92 2.70
CA GLU A 163 -9.83 -4.07 3.11
C GLU A 163 -10.10 -3.30 4.40
N ILE A 164 -11.38 -3.02 4.66
CA ILE A 164 -11.80 -2.32 5.90
C ILE A 164 -11.66 -3.25 7.12
N ARG A 165 -11.93 -4.55 6.95
CA ARG A 165 -11.98 -5.53 8.04
C ARG A 165 -10.71 -5.54 8.90
N PRO A 166 -9.49 -5.53 8.36
CA PRO A 166 -8.27 -5.45 9.17
C PRO A 166 -8.20 -4.19 10.05
N ILE A 167 -8.61 -3.03 9.54
CA ILE A 167 -8.67 -1.79 10.33
C ILE A 167 -9.66 -1.96 11.49
N CYS A 168 -10.84 -2.51 11.21
CA CYS A 168 -11.87 -2.74 12.21
C CYS A 168 -11.53 -3.82 13.24
N SER A 169 -10.55 -4.68 12.98
CA SER A 169 -10.11 -5.73 13.92
C SER A 169 -9.24 -5.18 15.04
N LEU A 170 -8.72 -3.97 14.91
CA LEU A 170 -7.89 -3.34 15.93
C LEU A 170 -8.72 -2.90 17.12
N LYS A 171 -8.30 -3.28 18.34
CA LYS A 171 -9.04 -2.98 19.58
C LYS A 171 -9.27 -1.48 19.81
N ARG A 172 -8.31 -0.63 19.36
CA ARG A 172 -8.37 0.82 19.52
C ARG A 172 -9.20 1.54 18.45
N PHE A 173 -9.64 0.82 17.42
CA PHE A 173 -10.46 1.41 16.37
C PHE A 173 -11.92 1.55 16.84
N GLN A 174 -12.44 2.77 16.80
CA GLN A 174 -13.83 3.06 17.16
C GLN A 174 -14.74 2.85 15.94
N LYS A 175 -15.57 1.81 15.97
CA LYS A 175 -16.50 1.45 14.90
C LYS A 175 -17.74 2.37 14.92
N LYS A 176 -17.55 3.67 14.65
CA LYS A 176 -18.66 4.62 14.58
C LYS A 176 -19.21 4.65 13.16
N LEU A 177 -20.51 4.37 13.01
CA LEU A 177 -21.17 4.39 11.69
C LEU A 177 -21.35 5.83 11.19
N ASN A 178 -21.07 6.03 9.92
CA ASN A 178 -21.36 7.26 9.20
C ASN A 178 -22.78 7.21 8.66
N LEU A 179 -23.73 7.80 9.39
CA LEU A 179 -25.16 7.76 9.05
C LEU A 179 -25.47 8.40 7.68
N ASN A 180 -24.72 9.43 7.27
CA ASN A 180 -24.90 10.03 5.94
C ASN A 180 -24.53 9.03 4.83
N GLN A 181 -23.50 8.22 5.04
CA GLN A 181 -23.10 7.20 4.06
C GLN A 181 -23.98 5.95 4.11
N LEU A 182 -24.60 5.69 5.25
CA LEU A 182 -25.63 4.66 5.35
C LEU A 182 -26.83 4.98 4.46
N SER A 183 -27.25 6.25 4.39
CA SER A 183 -28.29 6.70 3.45
C SER A 183 -27.91 6.46 1.98
N ASN A 184 -26.65 6.76 1.61
CA ASN A 184 -26.14 6.47 0.27
C ASN A 184 -26.14 4.96 -0.04
N TYR A 185 -25.81 4.13 0.95
CA TYR A 185 -25.85 2.67 0.78
C TYR A 185 -27.28 2.18 0.47
N PHE A 186 -28.28 2.66 1.19
CA PHE A 186 -29.68 2.28 0.92
C PHE A 186 -30.17 2.78 -0.44
N LYS A 187 -29.66 3.93 -0.92
CA LYS A 187 -30.06 4.50 -2.20
C LYS A 187 -29.40 3.82 -3.40
N TYR A 188 -28.11 3.47 -3.29
CA TYR A 188 -27.27 3.05 -4.40
C TYR A 188 -26.77 1.61 -4.31
N ASN A 189 -27.00 0.90 -3.19
CA ASN A 189 -26.43 -0.40 -2.84
C ASN A 189 -24.90 -0.40 -2.75
N TYR A 190 -24.25 0.76 -2.69
CA TYR A 190 -22.81 0.92 -2.44
C TYR A 190 -22.53 2.30 -1.84
N ILE A 191 -21.34 2.49 -1.31
CA ILE A 191 -20.85 3.75 -0.79
C ILE A 191 -19.77 4.29 -1.72
N PRO A 192 -19.98 5.45 -2.38
CA PRO A 192 -18.98 6.05 -3.27
C PRO A 192 -17.71 6.46 -2.55
N SER A 193 -16.55 6.36 -3.24
CA SER A 193 -15.30 6.93 -2.76
C SER A 193 -15.44 8.45 -2.57
N PRO A 194 -14.71 9.05 -1.60
CA PRO A 194 -13.74 8.44 -0.70
C PRO A 194 -14.35 7.83 0.56
N HIS A 195 -15.65 7.84 0.72
CA HIS A 195 -16.32 7.46 1.96
C HIS A 195 -16.42 5.95 2.15
N THR A 196 -16.63 5.57 3.42
CA THR A 196 -16.98 4.21 3.83
C THR A 196 -18.14 4.22 4.81
N ILE A 197 -18.58 3.05 5.23
CA ILE A 197 -19.64 2.91 6.25
C ILE A 197 -19.22 3.45 7.63
N PHE A 198 -17.91 3.58 7.89
CA PHE A 198 -17.38 4.08 9.16
C PHE A 198 -16.92 5.52 9.04
N GLU A 199 -17.13 6.31 10.10
CA GLU A 199 -16.52 7.62 10.24
C GLU A 199 -14.97 7.51 10.26
N ASN A 200 -14.29 8.49 9.67
CA ASN A 200 -12.83 8.60 9.62
C ASN A 200 -12.09 7.43 8.93
N VAL A 201 -12.82 6.54 8.23
CA VAL A 201 -12.21 5.56 7.33
C VAL A 201 -12.54 5.93 5.89
N TYR A 202 -11.51 6.03 5.08
CA TYR A 202 -11.63 6.48 3.69
C TYR A 202 -11.12 5.39 2.74
N LYS A 203 -11.73 5.33 1.58
CA LYS A 203 -11.22 4.61 0.42
C LYS A 203 -10.41 5.60 -0.41
N LEU A 204 -9.16 5.29 -0.70
CA LEU A 204 -8.36 6.14 -1.58
C LEU A 204 -9.04 6.23 -2.96
N ASN A 205 -9.19 7.43 -3.49
CA ASN A 205 -9.85 7.64 -4.78
C ASN A 205 -9.08 6.96 -5.92
N PRO A 206 -9.76 6.52 -6.99
CA PRO A 206 -9.10 6.09 -8.21
C PRO A 206 -8.14 7.16 -8.75
N GLY A 207 -6.99 6.72 -9.25
CA GLY A 207 -5.97 7.60 -9.81
C GLY A 207 -5.34 8.58 -8.84
N SER A 208 -5.41 8.32 -7.54
CA SER A 208 -4.94 9.25 -6.51
C SER A 208 -3.69 8.74 -5.80
N LEU A 209 -2.92 9.70 -5.30
CA LEU A 209 -1.79 9.52 -4.44
C LEU A 209 -1.96 10.37 -3.17
N ILE A 210 -1.68 9.78 -2.02
CA ILE A 210 -1.54 10.49 -0.75
C ILE A 210 -0.06 10.52 -0.39
N GLU A 211 0.50 11.73 -0.20
CA GLU A 211 1.80 11.94 0.43
C GLU A 211 1.60 12.18 1.93
N ILE A 212 2.37 11.51 2.75
CA ILE A 212 2.35 11.60 4.22
C ILE A 212 3.75 12.00 4.68
N ASP A 213 3.84 13.10 5.40
CA ASP A 213 5.08 13.53 6.06
C ASP A 213 5.35 12.64 7.29
N GLY A 214 6.48 11.95 7.32
CA GLY A 214 6.84 11.03 8.40
C GLY A 214 7.19 11.70 9.73
N HIS A 215 7.33 13.03 9.79
CA HIS A 215 7.61 13.76 11.04
C HIS A 215 6.34 14.19 11.77
N ASN A 216 5.34 14.65 11.03
CA ASN A 216 4.11 15.24 11.61
C ASN A 216 2.82 14.53 11.19
N LEU A 217 2.91 13.53 10.30
CA LEU A 217 1.80 12.77 9.74
C LEU A 217 0.78 13.66 9.01
N ASN A 218 1.23 14.78 8.45
CA ASN A 218 0.38 15.59 7.60
C ASN A 218 0.17 14.91 6.26
N ILE A 219 -1.08 14.93 5.80
CA ILE A 219 -1.52 14.31 4.56
C ILE A 219 -1.67 15.39 3.51
N LYS A 220 -1.08 15.15 2.34
CA LYS A 220 -1.31 15.90 1.12
C LYS A 220 -1.86 14.97 0.06
N ASN A 221 -3.02 15.30 -0.49
CA ASN A 221 -3.65 14.55 -1.58
C ASN A 221 -3.21 15.11 -2.93
N GLU A 222 -2.88 14.21 -3.86
CA GLU A 222 -2.55 14.52 -5.26
C GLU A 222 -3.28 13.59 -6.24
#